data_3c5cd332a88f590ddc273698f844e26f
#
_entry.id   3c5cd332a88f590ddc273698f844e26f
#
_cell.length_a   1.000
_cell.length_b   1.000
_cell.length_c   1.000
_cell.angle_alpha   90.00
_cell.angle_beta   90.00
_cell.angle_gamma   90.00
#
_symmetry.space_group_name_H-M   'P 1'
#
loop_
_entity.id
_entity.type
_entity.pdbx_description
1 polymer ?
#
loop_
_entity_poly.entity_id
_entity_poly.type
_entity_poly.pdbx_seq_one_letter_code
_entity_poly.pdbx_strand_id
1 'polypeptide(L)'
;MKLKFNNIRDLADARYAAAAMADFIGFRIGSDDELSASAIQEIIGWCAGPAVILEISDQVDTAKINALLNTLPVNGIETSEHRFMELKEAIATPDLIWIANTQNAGEWLSHSESLINQNNLISKVEPSAEIAESVVKTEPWGISIDCFESVSTGIKDFSDWNDFFEALEIL
;
A
#
# COMPACT_ATOMS: atom_id res chain seq x y z
N MET A 1 10.16 2.97 -11.41
CA MET A 1 9.55 3.55 -10.18
C MET A 1 8.55 2.55 -9.62
N LYS A 2 8.48 2.36 -8.28
CA LYS A 2 7.46 1.51 -7.64
C LYS A 2 6.19 2.28 -7.36
N LEU A 3 5.03 1.63 -7.51
CA LEU A 3 3.72 2.22 -7.27
C LEU A 3 2.96 1.42 -6.21
N LYS A 4 2.47 2.13 -5.18
CA LYS A 4 1.66 1.55 -4.10
C LYS A 4 0.33 2.29 -3.97
N PHE A 5 -0.77 1.54 -3.89
CA PHE A 5 -2.06 2.07 -3.47
C PHE A 5 -2.32 1.70 -2.02
N ASN A 6 -2.49 2.72 -1.18
CA ASN A 6 -2.78 2.57 0.25
C ASN A 6 -4.28 2.49 0.49
N ASN A 7 -4.67 1.81 1.58
CA ASN A 7 -6.04 1.83 2.07
C ASN A 7 -7.06 1.42 1.01
N ILE A 8 -6.83 0.29 0.35
CA ILE A 8 -7.82 -0.31 -0.57
C ILE A 8 -9.13 -0.53 0.17
N ARG A 9 -10.23 0.03 -0.34
CA ARG A 9 -11.53 0.03 0.32
C ARG A 9 -12.55 -0.87 -0.37
N ASP A 10 -12.38 -1.11 -1.65
CA ASP A 10 -13.28 -1.93 -2.45
C ASP A 10 -12.59 -2.53 -3.69
N LEU A 11 -13.37 -3.31 -4.45
CA LEU A 11 -12.88 -3.95 -5.66
C LEU A 11 -12.54 -2.95 -6.78
N ALA A 12 -13.15 -1.76 -6.80
CA ALA A 12 -12.85 -0.74 -7.81
C ALA A 12 -11.43 -0.20 -7.62
N ASP A 13 -11.05 0.08 -6.37
CA ASP A 13 -9.68 0.49 -6.04
C ASP A 13 -8.65 -0.55 -6.48
N ALA A 14 -8.89 -1.81 -6.10
CA ALA A 14 -7.96 -2.89 -6.40
C ALA A 14 -7.80 -3.13 -7.91
N ARG A 15 -8.91 -3.04 -8.66
CA ARG A 15 -8.89 -3.16 -10.14
C ARG A 15 -8.19 -1.99 -10.79
N TYR A 16 -8.41 -0.77 -10.29
CA TYR A 16 -7.72 0.40 -10.78
C TYR A 16 -6.20 0.29 -10.53
N ALA A 17 -5.80 -0.08 -9.32
CA ALA A 17 -4.41 -0.32 -8.97
C ALA A 17 -3.76 -1.39 -9.87
N ALA A 18 -4.47 -2.48 -10.16
CA ALA A 18 -3.98 -3.52 -11.07
C ALA A 18 -3.86 -3.02 -12.52
N ALA A 19 -4.82 -2.21 -13.01
CA ALA A 19 -4.76 -1.60 -14.34
C ALA A 19 -3.59 -0.60 -14.46
N ALA A 20 -3.31 0.15 -13.41
CA ALA A 20 -2.15 1.03 -13.30
C ALA A 20 -0.82 0.27 -13.07
N MET A 21 -0.83 -1.06 -13.14
CA MET A 21 0.34 -1.92 -12.92
C MET A 21 1.04 -1.66 -11.58
N ALA A 22 0.27 -1.40 -10.52
CA ALA A 22 0.81 -1.18 -9.19
C ALA A 22 1.66 -2.38 -8.72
N ASP A 23 2.75 -2.09 -8.04
CA ASP A 23 3.58 -3.12 -7.38
C ASP A 23 2.94 -3.61 -6.08
N PHE A 24 2.23 -2.72 -5.38
CA PHE A 24 1.68 -2.99 -4.06
C PHE A 24 0.25 -2.45 -3.91
N ILE A 25 -0.58 -3.20 -3.18
CA ILE A 25 -1.87 -2.74 -2.66
C ILE A 25 -1.92 -2.95 -1.15
N GLY A 26 -2.36 -1.94 -0.42
CA GLY A 26 -2.41 -1.93 1.03
C GLY A 26 -3.83 -2.02 1.58
N PHE A 27 -4.03 -2.86 2.60
CA PHE A 27 -5.29 -2.97 3.35
C PHE A 27 -5.05 -2.53 4.79
N ARG A 28 -5.78 -1.50 5.22
CA ARG A 28 -5.64 -0.94 6.56
C ARG A 28 -6.26 -1.85 7.62
N ILE A 29 -5.49 -2.14 8.68
CA ILE A 29 -5.88 -3.01 9.78
C ILE A 29 -5.79 -2.23 11.09
N GLY A 30 -6.86 -2.29 11.89
CA GLY A 30 -6.97 -1.59 13.17
C GLY A 30 -7.55 -0.18 13.08
N SER A 31 -8.22 0.16 11.99
CA SER A 31 -9.02 1.37 11.83
C SER A 31 -10.51 1.08 12.00
N ASP A 32 -11.31 2.12 12.23
CA ASP A 32 -12.77 1.98 12.39
C ASP A 32 -13.47 1.52 11.09
N ASP A 33 -12.82 1.74 9.94
CA ASP A 33 -13.29 1.40 8.61
C ASP A 33 -12.57 0.17 8.01
N GLU A 34 -11.99 -0.67 8.88
CA GLU A 34 -11.29 -1.90 8.50
C GLU A 34 -12.21 -2.88 7.75
N LEU A 35 -11.74 -3.38 6.62
CA LEU A 35 -12.42 -4.46 5.90
C LEU A 35 -12.28 -5.78 6.66
N SER A 36 -13.33 -6.61 6.63
CA SER A 36 -13.22 -7.97 7.16
C SER A 36 -12.23 -8.81 6.35
N ALA A 37 -11.61 -9.82 6.99
CA ALA A 37 -10.69 -10.73 6.29
C ALA A 37 -11.35 -11.40 5.07
N SER A 38 -12.65 -11.71 5.14
CA SER A 38 -13.39 -12.28 4.00
C SER A 38 -13.55 -11.30 2.86
N ALA A 39 -13.78 -10.01 3.14
CA ALA A 39 -13.87 -8.98 2.11
C ALA A 39 -12.50 -8.74 1.46
N ILE A 40 -11.42 -8.70 2.25
CA ILE A 40 -10.06 -8.60 1.74
C ILE A 40 -9.74 -9.79 0.83
N GLN A 41 -10.07 -11.01 1.27
CA GLN A 41 -9.84 -12.23 0.48
C GLN A 41 -10.61 -12.22 -0.84
N GLU A 42 -11.86 -11.74 -0.82
CA GLU A 42 -12.67 -11.61 -2.04
C GLU A 42 -12.03 -10.61 -3.02
N ILE A 43 -11.63 -9.43 -2.55
CA ILE A 43 -10.96 -8.41 -3.38
C ILE A 43 -9.68 -8.99 -4.00
N ILE A 44 -8.82 -9.61 -3.20
CA ILE A 44 -7.58 -10.23 -3.68
C ILE A 44 -7.86 -11.33 -4.73
N GLY A 45 -8.92 -12.11 -4.54
CA GLY A 45 -9.33 -13.16 -5.48
C GLY A 45 -9.69 -12.64 -6.88
N TRP A 46 -10.09 -11.37 -7.00
CA TRP A 46 -10.42 -10.71 -8.26
C TRP A 46 -9.32 -9.81 -8.81
N CYS A 47 -8.23 -9.63 -8.07
CA CYS A 47 -7.15 -8.73 -8.42
C CYS A 47 -5.82 -9.50 -8.45
N ALA A 48 -5.27 -9.71 -9.63
CA ALA A 48 -3.97 -10.34 -9.81
C ALA A 48 -2.92 -9.30 -10.20
N GLY A 49 -1.71 -9.47 -9.73
CA GLY A 49 -0.54 -8.66 -10.08
C GLY A 49 0.11 -8.00 -8.86
N PRO A 50 -0.52 -7.01 -8.21
CA PRO A 50 0.08 -6.33 -7.07
C PRO A 50 0.35 -7.24 -5.88
N ALA A 51 1.45 -7.02 -5.18
CA ALA A 51 1.70 -7.65 -3.89
C ALA A 51 0.81 -7.04 -2.79
N VAL A 52 0.27 -7.90 -1.93
CA VAL A 52 -0.67 -7.54 -0.86
C VAL A 52 0.08 -7.15 0.40
N ILE A 53 -0.16 -5.95 0.90
CA ILE A 53 0.43 -5.38 2.11
C ILE A 53 -0.66 -5.16 3.16
N LEU A 54 -0.45 -5.60 4.40
CA LEU A 54 -1.27 -5.21 5.54
C LEU A 54 -0.69 -3.95 6.17
N GLU A 55 -1.46 -2.88 6.21
CA GLU A 55 -1.11 -1.59 6.81
C GLU A 55 -1.58 -1.60 8.28
N ILE A 56 -0.66 -1.97 9.17
CA ILE A 56 -0.96 -2.26 10.58
C ILE A 56 -0.88 -0.99 11.43
N SER A 57 -2.00 -0.62 12.06
CA SER A 57 -2.01 0.46 13.05
C SER A 57 -1.40 0.02 14.38
N ASP A 58 -0.97 1.00 15.19
CA ASP A 58 -0.22 0.75 16.43
C ASP A 58 -0.97 -0.04 17.49
N GLN A 59 -2.31 -0.03 17.46
CA GLN A 59 -3.14 -0.70 18.45
C GLN A 59 -3.38 -2.19 18.15
N VAL A 60 -3.00 -2.66 16.97
CA VAL A 60 -3.24 -4.04 16.55
C VAL A 60 -2.27 -4.98 17.25
N ASP A 61 -2.77 -5.98 17.93
CA ASP A 61 -1.93 -6.98 18.58
C ASP A 61 -1.34 -8.01 17.59
N THR A 62 -0.22 -8.60 17.97
CA THR A 62 0.50 -9.59 17.17
C THR A 62 -0.32 -10.85 16.89
N ALA A 63 -1.26 -11.24 17.78
CA ALA A 63 -2.12 -12.40 17.58
C ALA A 63 -3.08 -12.19 16.41
N LYS A 64 -3.68 -10.99 16.30
CA LYS A 64 -4.53 -10.60 15.16
C LYS A 64 -3.71 -10.60 13.86
N ILE A 65 -2.51 -10.05 13.88
CA ILE A 65 -1.64 -10.02 12.68
C ILE A 65 -1.34 -11.45 12.21
N ASN A 66 -0.91 -12.34 13.13
CA ASN A 66 -0.63 -13.73 12.78
C ASN A 66 -1.87 -14.47 12.26
N ALA A 67 -3.05 -14.21 12.81
CA ALA A 67 -4.30 -14.77 12.30
C ALA A 67 -4.58 -14.35 10.85
N LEU A 68 -4.36 -13.07 10.51
CA LEU A 68 -4.52 -12.56 9.15
C LEU A 68 -3.47 -13.16 8.19
N LEU A 69 -2.20 -13.24 8.59
CA LEU A 69 -1.13 -13.86 7.80
C LEU A 69 -1.39 -15.34 7.51
N ASN A 70 -2.04 -16.05 8.42
CA ASN A 70 -2.43 -17.47 8.21
C ASN A 70 -3.67 -17.64 7.33
N THR A 71 -4.48 -16.60 7.16
CA THR A 71 -5.77 -16.67 6.47
C THR A 71 -5.73 -16.06 5.09
N LEU A 72 -4.94 -14.99 4.91
CA LEU A 72 -4.87 -14.21 3.69
C LEU A 72 -3.53 -14.45 2.95
N PRO A 73 -3.51 -14.38 1.62
CA PRO A 73 -2.29 -14.46 0.82
C PRO A 73 -1.52 -13.12 0.87
N VAL A 74 -0.97 -12.79 2.04
CA VAL A 74 -0.26 -11.53 2.30
C VAL A 74 1.21 -11.66 1.88
N ASN A 75 1.73 -10.63 1.22
CA ASN A 75 3.11 -10.55 0.80
C ASN A 75 3.97 -9.65 1.71
N GLY A 76 3.34 -8.77 2.50
CA GLY A 76 4.10 -7.88 3.36
C GLY A 76 3.28 -7.17 4.42
N ILE A 77 4.01 -6.50 5.30
CA ILE A 77 3.47 -5.71 6.41
C ILE A 77 4.05 -4.31 6.31
N GLU A 78 3.19 -3.33 6.51
CA GLU A 78 3.53 -1.95 6.74
C GLU A 78 3.11 -1.56 8.15
N THR A 79 3.98 -0.87 8.87
CA THR A 79 3.73 -0.42 10.24
C THR A 79 4.53 0.85 10.52
N SER A 80 4.23 1.52 11.64
CA SER A 80 5.02 2.66 12.09
C SER A 80 6.47 2.27 12.39
N GLU A 81 7.38 3.20 12.23
CA GLU A 81 8.82 3.01 12.46
C GLU A 81 9.11 2.47 13.88
N HIS A 82 8.40 2.98 14.88
CA HIS A 82 8.64 2.56 16.27
C HIS A 82 8.20 1.13 16.56
N ARG A 83 7.23 0.56 15.82
CA ARG A 83 6.79 -0.83 15.96
C ARG A 83 7.52 -1.80 15.03
N PHE A 84 8.21 -1.28 14.06
CA PHE A 84 8.81 -2.08 12.99
C PHE A 84 9.71 -3.21 13.53
N MET A 85 10.64 -2.89 14.41
CA MET A 85 11.58 -3.87 14.95
C MET A 85 10.87 -4.89 15.86
N GLU A 86 9.95 -4.43 16.72
CA GLU A 86 9.15 -5.31 17.59
C GLU A 86 8.38 -6.34 16.77
N LEU A 87 7.64 -5.89 15.75
CA LEU A 87 6.84 -6.80 14.93
C LEU A 87 7.70 -7.71 14.06
N LYS A 88 8.83 -7.22 13.53
CA LYS A 88 9.75 -8.02 12.74
C LYS A 88 10.37 -9.16 13.53
N GLU A 89 10.64 -8.95 14.84
CA GLU A 89 11.11 -10.01 15.74
C GLU A 89 10.00 -10.97 16.17
N ALA A 90 8.78 -10.46 16.35
CA ALA A 90 7.65 -11.26 16.84
C ALA A 90 6.98 -12.11 15.76
N ILE A 91 7.10 -11.73 14.49
CA ILE A 91 6.48 -12.41 13.35
C ILE A 91 7.56 -13.20 12.59
N ALA A 92 7.56 -14.50 12.82
CA ALA A 92 8.55 -15.43 12.24
C ALA A 92 8.19 -15.92 10.82
N THR A 93 7.47 -15.14 10.03
CA THR A 93 7.11 -15.50 8.67
C THR A 93 8.26 -15.09 7.73
N PRO A 94 8.94 -16.05 7.09
CA PRO A 94 10.01 -15.72 6.14
C PRO A 94 9.43 -15.03 4.89
N ASP A 95 10.27 -14.28 4.21
CA ASP A 95 10.00 -13.66 2.91
C ASP A 95 8.91 -12.57 2.88
N LEU A 96 8.49 -12.04 4.05
CA LEU A 96 7.61 -10.89 4.08
C LEU A 96 8.35 -9.60 3.66
N ILE A 97 7.68 -8.82 2.82
CA ILE A 97 8.07 -7.44 2.54
C ILE A 97 7.74 -6.59 3.76
N TRP A 98 8.70 -5.83 4.25
CA TRP A 98 8.51 -4.95 5.39
C TRP A 98 8.63 -3.49 4.98
N ILE A 99 7.63 -2.70 5.33
CA ILE A 99 7.57 -1.26 5.07
C ILE A 99 7.44 -0.54 6.41
N ALA A 100 8.37 0.36 6.72
CA ALA A 100 8.27 1.24 7.88
C ALA A 100 7.69 2.59 7.46
N ASN A 101 6.59 2.99 8.09
CA ASN A 101 6.01 4.32 7.93
C ASN A 101 6.74 5.29 8.86
N THR A 102 7.47 6.24 8.28
CA THR A 102 8.12 7.29 9.04
C THR A 102 7.14 8.44 9.27
N GLN A 103 7.14 9.04 10.46
CA GLN A 103 6.26 10.17 10.80
C GLN A 103 6.63 11.47 10.06
N ASN A 104 7.71 11.48 9.31
CA ASN A 104 8.13 12.61 8.53
C ASN A 104 7.47 12.59 7.15
N ALA A 105 6.34 13.25 7.05
CA ALA A 105 5.72 13.71 5.79
C ALA A 105 5.75 12.70 4.62
N GLY A 106 5.14 11.53 4.80
CA GLY A 106 4.85 10.62 3.68
C GLY A 106 6.01 9.79 3.16
N GLU A 107 7.11 9.71 3.85
CA GLU A 107 8.25 8.88 3.48
C GLU A 107 8.14 7.46 4.04
N TRP A 108 8.36 6.46 3.19
CA TRP A 108 8.26 5.04 3.52
C TRP A 108 9.60 4.36 3.31
N LEU A 109 10.10 3.63 4.30
CA LEU A 109 11.31 2.84 4.17
C LEU A 109 10.93 1.37 3.95
N SER A 110 11.30 0.81 2.80
CA SER A 110 11.18 -0.62 2.56
C SER A 110 12.44 -1.33 3.06
N HIS A 111 12.28 -2.30 3.96
CA HIS A 111 13.34 -3.16 4.45
C HIS A 111 13.03 -4.62 4.12
N SER A 112 13.15 -5.02 2.87
CA SER A 112 13.34 -6.42 2.58
C SER A 112 14.85 -6.74 2.60
N GLU A 113 15.25 -7.91 3.09
CA GLU A 113 16.69 -8.28 3.15
C GLU A 113 17.35 -8.30 1.77
N SER A 114 16.58 -8.48 0.70
CA SER A 114 17.05 -8.40 -0.69
C SER A 114 17.19 -6.96 -1.22
N LEU A 115 16.72 -5.95 -0.52
CA LEU A 115 16.72 -4.54 -0.92
C LEU A 115 17.61 -3.65 -0.03
N ILE A 116 18.41 -4.24 0.84
CA ILE A 116 19.20 -3.58 1.91
C ILE A 116 20.22 -2.55 1.40
N ASN A 117 20.52 -2.46 0.13
CA ASN A 117 21.62 -1.62 -0.36
C ASN A 117 21.24 -0.25 -0.92
N GLN A 118 19.98 0.16 -0.85
CA GLN A 118 19.56 1.51 -1.24
C GLN A 118 18.42 1.97 -0.33
N ASN A 119 18.41 3.23 0.04
CA ASN A 119 17.29 3.87 0.71
C ASN A 119 16.10 3.89 -0.26
N ASN A 120 15.33 2.79 -0.31
CA ASN A 120 14.16 2.65 -1.14
C ASN A 120 13.01 3.42 -0.50
N LEU A 121 12.91 4.69 -0.84
CA LEU A 121 11.91 5.59 -0.32
C LEU A 121 10.68 5.56 -1.21
N ILE A 122 9.52 5.28 -0.62
CA ILE A 122 8.21 5.45 -1.27
C ILE A 122 7.61 6.75 -0.71
N SER A 123 7.46 7.75 -1.56
CA SER A 123 6.88 9.03 -1.19
C SER A 123 5.37 9.01 -1.36
N LYS A 124 4.63 9.39 -0.32
CA LYS A 124 3.18 9.57 -0.42
C LYS A 124 2.87 10.83 -1.21
N VAL A 125 2.00 10.72 -2.20
CA VAL A 125 1.60 11.81 -3.08
C VAL A 125 0.08 11.95 -3.17
N GLU A 126 -0.38 13.17 -3.41
CA GLU A 126 -1.76 13.45 -3.82
C GLU A 126 -1.74 13.65 -5.34
N PRO A 127 -2.44 12.81 -6.12
CA PRO A 127 -2.39 12.86 -7.57
C PRO A 127 -2.84 14.22 -8.12
N SER A 128 -1.95 14.89 -8.86
CA SER A 128 -2.23 16.12 -9.59
C SER A 128 -1.17 16.31 -10.68
N ALA A 129 -1.48 17.11 -11.70
CA ALA A 129 -0.53 17.40 -12.77
C ALA A 129 0.79 18.04 -12.27
N GLU A 130 0.71 18.93 -11.26
CA GLU A 130 1.89 19.56 -10.65
C GLU A 130 2.78 18.53 -9.91
N ILE A 131 2.15 17.61 -9.20
CA ILE A 131 2.88 16.52 -8.52
C ILE A 131 3.48 15.56 -9.53
N ALA A 132 2.80 15.26 -10.66
CA ALA A 132 3.36 14.43 -11.72
C ALA A 132 4.67 15.01 -12.26
N GLU A 133 4.71 16.32 -12.56
CA GLU A 133 5.94 17.01 -12.99
C GLU A 133 7.07 16.89 -11.95
N SER A 134 6.73 17.00 -10.66
CA SER A 134 7.69 16.85 -9.57
C SER A 134 8.22 15.41 -9.49
N VAL A 135 7.36 14.41 -9.63
CA VAL A 135 7.73 12.98 -9.61
C VAL A 135 8.67 12.67 -10.79
N VAL A 136 8.33 13.13 -11.99
CA VAL A 136 9.20 12.96 -13.17
C VAL A 136 10.56 13.59 -12.97
N LYS A 137 10.63 14.77 -12.35
CA LYS A 137 11.87 15.50 -12.11
C LYS A 137 12.75 14.87 -11.02
N THR A 138 12.13 14.33 -9.97
CA THR A 138 12.85 13.80 -8.79
C THR A 138 13.18 12.31 -8.91
N GLU A 139 12.50 11.60 -9.82
CA GLU A 139 12.68 10.16 -10.05
C GLU A 139 12.73 9.34 -8.75
N PRO A 140 11.70 9.43 -7.87
CA PRO A 140 11.73 8.69 -6.62
C PRO A 140 11.77 7.18 -6.88
N TRP A 141 12.28 6.41 -5.93
CA TRP A 141 12.25 4.95 -6.03
C TRP A 141 10.81 4.43 -6.14
N GLY A 142 9.88 5.05 -5.41
CA GLY A 142 8.47 4.72 -5.46
C GLY A 142 7.58 5.86 -5.00
N ILE A 143 6.31 5.77 -5.36
CA ILE A 143 5.23 6.64 -4.88
C ILE A 143 4.11 5.81 -4.30
N SER A 144 3.36 6.39 -3.35
CA SER A 144 2.12 5.81 -2.85
C SER A 144 0.98 6.81 -2.89
N ILE A 145 -0.22 6.28 -3.12
CA ILE A 145 -1.46 7.06 -3.26
C ILE A 145 -2.49 6.44 -2.32
N ASP A 146 -3.17 7.27 -1.52
CA ASP A 146 -4.28 6.80 -0.68
C ASP A 146 -5.56 6.67 -1.51
N CYS A 147 -6.23 5.52 -1.38
CA CYS A 147 -7.57 5.36 -1.90
C CYS A 147 -8.56 6.20 -1.08
N PHE A 148 -9.53 6.78 -1.75
CA PHE A 148 -10.51 7.68 -1.17
C PHE A 148 -11.90 7.02 -1.07
N GLU A 149 -12.77 7.63 -0.27
CA GLU A 149 -14.16 7.19 -0.18
C GLU A 149 -14.93 7.46 -1.49
N SER A 150 -15.85 6.56 -1.81
CA SER A 150 -16.73 6.77 -2.95
C SER A 150 -17.64 7.98 -2.69
N VAL A 151 -17.79 8.85 -3.68
CA VAL A 151 -18.70 10.00 -3.62
C VAL A 151 -20.17 9.55 -3.53
N SER A 152 -20.45 8.37 -4.09
CA SER A 152 -21.73 7.67 -3.97
C SER A 152 -21.50 6.16 -4.01
N THR A 153 -22.48 5.38 -3.51
CA THR A 153 -22.36 3.92 -3.40
C THR A 153 -21.92 3.28 -4.73
N GLY A 154 -20.72 2.76 -4.77
CA GLY A 154 -20.18 1.98 -5.90
C GLY A 154 -19.65 2.79 -7.08
N ILE A 155 -19.61 4.13 -7.01
CA ILE A 155 -19.07 4.98 -8.09
C ILE A 155 -17.92 5.79 -7.53
N LYS A 156 -16.72 5.55 -8.07
CA LYS A 156 -15.51 6.36 -7.84
C LYS A 156 -15.16 7.10 -9.12
N ASP A 157 -14.77 8.35 -8.97
CA ASP A 157 -14.23 9.14 -10.07
C ASP A 157 -12.69 9.11 -9.99
N PHE A 158 -12.08 8.48 -10.96
CA PHE A 158 -10.62 8.36 -11.06
C PHE A 158 -10.03 9.36 -12.07
N SER A 159 -10.76 10.39 -12.50
CA SER A 159 -10.31 11.33 -13.52
C SER A 159 -8.97 11.98 -13.17
N ASP A 160 -8.84 12.51 -11.93
CA ASP A 160 -7.60 13.14 -11.47
C ASP A 160 -6.42 12.17 -11.44
N TRP A 161 -6.70 10.88 -11.15
CA TRP A 161 -5.67 9.84 -11.18
C TRP A 161 -5.28 9.48 -12.60
N ASN A 162 -6.24 9.44 -13.52
CA ASN A 162 -5.94 9.19 -14.94
C ASN A 162 -5.02 10.28 -15.48
N ASP A 163 -5.37 11.55 -15.26
CA ASP A 163 -4.56 12.69 -15.68
C ASP A 163 -3.14 12.65 -15.09
N PHE A 164 -3.04 12.28 -13.80
CA PHE A 164 -1.76 12.09 -13.12
C PHE A 164 -0.92 10.98 -13.74
N PHE A 165 -1.51 9.80 -13.97
CA PHE A 165 -0.79 8.65 -14.52
C PHE A 165 -0.47 8.79 -16.00
N GLU A 166 -1.32 9.48 -16.79
CA GLU A 166 -0.99 9.86 -18.16
C GLU A 166 0.24 10.79 -18.20
N ALA A 167 0.31 11.77 -17.28
CA ALA A 167 1.46 12.66 -17.15
C ALA A 167 2.75 11.94 -16.73
N LEU A 168 2.63 10.79 -16.02
CA LEU A 168 3.75 9.91 -15.66
C LEU A 168 4.09 8.87 -16.74
N GLU A 169 3.37 8.82 -17.87
CA GLU A 169 3.50 7.79 -18.91
C GLU A 169 3.31 6.36 -18.39
N ILE A 170 2.43 6.16 -17.38
CA ILE A 170 2.14 4.85 -16.78
C ILE A 170 0.88 4.20 -17.39
N LEU A 171 -0.11 4.99 -17.80
CA LEU A 171 -1.35 4.55 -18.47
C LEU A 171 -1.40 4.96 -19.93
#